data_923156cf2773d5ad78cd4164b337c6d8
#
_entry.id   923156cf2773d5ad78cd4164b337c6d8
#
_cell.length_a   1.000
_cell.length_b   1.000
_cell.length_c   1.000
_cell.angle_alpha   90.00
_cell.angle_beta   90.00
_cell.angle_gamma   90.00
#
_symmetry.space_group_name_H-M   'P 1'
#
loop_
_entity.id
_entity.type
_entity.pdbx_description
1 polymer ?
#
loop_
_entity_poly.entity_id
_entity_poly.type
_entity_poly.pdbx_seq_one_letter_code
_entity_poly.pdbx_strand_id
1 'polypeptide(L)'
;RNGGLLEARGRIVVDASGVDGALRTRLPAELEVETEPIAADEMLFVCLEYRADLPDGYPTGLNFYPYHKAFWNPSRDTEVILGIGQPNSYDYAWQKHREWREEYFGDPGRVVQRTQGRTPYRRSPYSLVSNGFMVMGDAAFQTKPFSGEGVTSSFTACQIAAEVANAALQAGNVSREALWSYNVRYFRDQGAKFASMFVQLPAAAELSRSEVDFLFHNDLVSSREDFRQMNLHYATEMDLPKTLTMAAKLLWGVLGGRFSAGSLRRLLDVSSRADKIRKHYEQFPDHPAAFDKWVNEVRPLWAAG
;
A
#
# COMPACT_ATOMS: atom_id res chain seq x y z
N ARG A 1 17.28 20.91 -22.88
CA ARG A 1 15.80 20.65 -22.90
C ARG A 1 15.16 21.78 -23.67
N ASN A 2 15.11 21.66 -25.02
CA ASN A 2 14.79 22.76 -25.92
C ASN A 2 13.29 22.83 -26.33
N GLY A 3 12.39 22.26 -25.52
CA GLY A 3 10.93 22.35 -25.74
C GLY A 3 10.40 21.69 -27.04
N GLY A 4 11.23 20.91 -27.73
CA GLY A 4 10.81 20.19 -28.94
C GLY A 4 9.95 18.98 -28.61
N LEU A 5 8.97 18.70 -29.46
CA LEU A 5 8.13 17.51 -29.40
C LEU A 5 9.00 16.30 -29.78
N LEU A 6 9.04 15.28 -28.92
CA LEU A 6 9.66 13.99 -29.21
C LEU A 6 8.56 12.96 -29.45
N GLU A 7 8.50 12.38 -30.64
CA GLU A 7 7.65 11.24 -30.94
C GLU A 7 8.43 9.94 -30.73
N ALA A 8 7.90 9.03 -29.91
CA ALA A 8 8.43 7.68 -29.72
C ALA A 8 7.34 6.66 -30.10
N ARG A 9 7.71 5.64 -30.89
CA ARG A 9 6.81 4.57 -31.29
C ARG A 9 7.30 3.24 -30.73
N GLY A 10 6.39 2.47 -30.14
CA GLY A 10 6.65 1.14 -29.61
C GLY A 10 5.48 0.20 -29.85
N ARG A 11 5.71 -1.10 -29.83
CA ARG A 11 4.63 -2.10 -29.91
C ARG A 11 3.86 -2.19 -28.60
N ILE A 12 4.56 -1.96 -27.47
CA ILE A 12 3.98 -1.86 -26.14
C ILE A 12 4.48 -0.54 -25.52
N VAL A 13 3.57 0.22 -24.95
CA VAL A 13 3.87 1.40 -24.13
C VAL A 13 3.65 1.02 -22.68
N VAL A 14 4.63 1.34 -21.83
CA VAL A 14 4.55 1.05 -20.39
C VAL A 14 4.49 2.34 -19.62
N ASP A 15 3.47 2.52 -18.79
CA ASP A 15 3.40 3.61 -17.82
C ASP A 15 4.03 3.15 -16.49
N ALA A 16 5.21 3.66 -16.19
CA ALA A 16 5.89 3.55 -14.91
C ALA A 16 6.28 4.95 -14.39
N SER A 17 5.44 5.95 -14.66
CA SER A 17 5.74 7.37 -14.45
C SER A 17 5.53 7.86 -13.01
N GLY A 18 5.28 6.94 -12.08
CA GLY A 18 5.07 7.28 -10.67
C GLY A 18 3.59 7.60 -10.37
N VAL A 19 3.33 8.12 -9.18
CA VAL A 19 2.00 8.27 -8.60
C VAL A 19 1.01 9.06 -9.46
N ASP A 20 1.50 10.00 -10.27
CA ASP A 20 0.63 10.79 -11.16
C ASP A 20 0.10 10.02 -12.38
N GLY A 21 0.69 8.87 -12.73
CA GLY A 21 0.26 8.03 -13.85
C GLY A 21 0.19 8.82 -15.15
N ALA A 22 1.31 9.45 -15.56
CA ALA A 22 1.32 10.48 -16.60
C ALA A 22 0.79 10.02 -17.96
N LEU A 23 0.91 8.73 -18.27
CA LEU A 23 0.35 8.15 -19.49
C LEU A 23 -1.05 7.58 -19.23
N ARG A 24 -1.22 6.82 -18.15
CA ARG A 24 -2.51 6.21 -17.78
C ARG A 24 -3.64 7.24 -17.74
N THR A 25 -3.40 8.39 -17.09
CA THR A 25 -4.41 9.45 -16.93
C THR A 25 -4.76 10.19 -18.23
N ARG A 26 -4.06 9.90 -19.33
CA ARG A 26 -4.29 10.50 -20.66
C ARG A 26 -4.72 9.47 -21.73
N LEU A 27 -4.96 8.23 -21.31
CA LEU A 27 -5.42 7.21 -22.23
C LEU A 27 -6.83 7.54 -22.76
N PRO A 28 -7.12 7.22 -24.02
CA PRO A 28 -8.48 7.21 -24.53
C PRO A 28 -9.35 6.22 -23.76
N ALA A 29 -10.63 6.58 -23.55
CA ALA A 29 -11.57 5.75 -22.79
C ALA A 29 -11.77 4.35 -23.37
N GLU A 30 -11.61 4.20 -24.67
CA GLU A 30 -11.73 2.94 -25.41
C GLU A 30 -10.68 1.89 -25.02
N LEU A 31 -9.63 2.31 -24.32
CA LEU A 31 -8.58 1.40 -23.82
C LEU A 31 -8.96 0.71 -22.51
N GLU A 32 -10.09 1.06 -21.90
CA GLU A 32 -10.70 0.37 -20.73
C GLU A 32 -9.75 0.19 -19.52
N VAL A 33 -8.83 1.13 -19.34
CA VAL A 33 -8.01 1.30 -18.14
C VAL A 33 -8.53 2.51 -17.38
N GLU A 34 -8.66 2.40 -16.06
CA GLU A 34 -9.09 3.55 -15.25
C GLU A 34 -8.12 4.73 -15.40
N THR A 35 -8.64 5.84 -15.89
CA THR A 35 -7.84 7.05 -16.23
C THR A 35 -7.93 8.14 -15.18
N GLU A 36 -8.78 7.98 -14.15
CA GLU A 36 -8.95 8.98 -13.12
C GLU A 36 -7.61 9.32 -12.44
N PRO A 37 -7.26 10.61 -12.36
CA PRO A 37 -6.14 11.06 -11.56
C PRO A 37 -6.32 10.69 -10.10
N ILE A 38 -5.21 10.47 -9.39
CA ILE A 38 -5.25 10.27 -7.95
C ILE A 38 -5.51 11.60 -7.24
N ALA A 39 -6.43 11.61 -6.28
CA ALA A 39 -6.72 12.79 -5.48
C ALA A 39 -5.71 12.98 -4.35
N ALA A 40 -5.65 14.17 -3.79
CA ALA A 40 -4.67 14.51 -2.74
C ALA A 40 -4.91 13.74 -1.43
N ASP A 41 -6.15 13.36 -1.14
CA ASP A 41 -6.54 12.52 0.00
C ASP A 41 -6.35 11.02 -0.25
N GLU A 42 -6.15 10.63 -1.52
CA GLU A 42 -5.83 9.26 -1.92
C GLU A 42 -4.31 8.99 -2.01
N MET A 43 -3.47 9.92 -1.61
CA MET A 43 -2.01 9.75 -1.57
C MET A 43 -1.44 10.23 -0.25
N LEU A 44 -0.29 9.69 0.11
CA LEU A 44 0.48 10.17 1.25
C LEU A 44 1.63 11.03 0.76
N PHE A 45 1.69 12.24 1.31
CA PHE A 45 2.82 13.13 1.20
C PHE A 45 3.82 12.73 2.29
N VAL A 46 4.92 12.10 1.86
CA VAL A 46 5.93 11.54 2.75
C VAL A 46 7.02 12.57 2.96
N CYS A 47 7.30 12.87 4.23
CA CYS A 47 8.34 13.77 4.67
C CYS A 47 9.36 12.99 5.49
N LEU A 48 10.64 13.06 5.10
CA LEU A 48 11.74 12.35 5.77
C LEU A 48 12.78 13.37 6.23
N GLU A 49 13.14 13.29 7.51
CA GLU A 49 14.22 14.05 8.10
C GLU A 49 15.33 13.10 8.57
N TYR A 50 16.50 13.22 8.00
CA TYR A 50 17.70 12.47 8.39
C TYR A 50 18.44 13.26 9.45
N ARG A 51 18.78 12.61 10.56
CA ARG A 51 19.46 13.22 11.70
C ARG A 51 20.68 12.41 12.11
N ALA A 52 21.74 13.12 12.49
CA ALA A 52 22.98 12.57 13.04
C ALA A 52 23.28 13.20 14.41
N ASP A 53 24.35 12.73 15.03
CA ASP A 53 24.84 13.23 16.33
C ASP A 53 23.79 13.14 17.44
N LEU A 54 23.12 11.97 17.53
CA LEU A 54 22.09 11.73 18.52
C LEU A 54 22.69 11.59 19.91
N PRO A 55 21.99 12.05 20.98
CA PRO A 55 22.40 11.83 22.35
C PRO A 55 22.50 10.34 22.70
N ASP A 56 23.38 10.01 23.67
CA ASP A 56 23.45 8.67 24.23
C ASP A 56 22.09 8.24 24.82
N GLY A 57 21.76 6.96 24.65
CA GLY A 57 20.50 6.40 25.12
C GLY A 57 19.29 6.69 24.24
N TYR A 58 19.49 7.31 23.09
CA TYR A 58 18.41 7.50 22.13
C TYR A 58 17.91 6.13 21.62
N PRO A 59 16.56 5.91 21.48
CA PRO A 59 16.06 4.60 21.14
C PRO A 59 16.60 4.17 19.77
N THR A 60 16.96 2.89 19.64
CA THR A 60 17.40 2.28 18.39
C THR A 60 16.39 1.21 17.99
N GLY A 61 16.07 1.13 16.71
CA GLY A 61 15.13 0.16 16.16
C GLY A 61 13.96 0.79 15.41
N LEU A 62 13.07 -0.06 14.94
CA LEU A 62 11.84 0.36 14.25
C LEU A 62 10.76 0.65 15.29
N ASN A 63 10.25 1.87 15.28
CA ASN A 63 9.18 2.32 16.16
C ASN A 63 7.99 2.78 15.34
N PHE A 64 6.78 2.43 15.79
CA PHE A 64 5.52 2.85 15.19
C PHE A 64 4.78 3.80 16.14
N TYR A 65 4.17 4.81 15.59
CA TYR A 65 3.46 5.84 16.34
C TYR A 65 2.02 5.98 15.81
N PRO A 66 1.09 6.49 16.62
CA PRO A 66 -0.32 6.60 16.25
C PRO A 66 -0.63 7.73 15.24
N TYR A 67 0.36 8.19 14.49
CA TYR A 67 0.18 9.08 13.36
C TYR A 67 0.03 8.26 12.06
N HIS A 68 -0.62 8.84 11.09
CA HIS A 68 -0.79 8.20 9.79
C HIS A 68 0.58 7.94 9.13
N LYS A 69 1.11 6.73 9.28
CA LYS A 69 2.44 6.30 8.83
C LYS A 69 3.60 7.17 9.34
N ALA A 70 3.70 7.34 10.66
CA ALA A 70 4.91 7.85 11.29
C ALA A 70 5.87 6.69 11.60
N PHE A 71 7.14 6.89 11.36
CA PHE A 71 8.17 5.89 11.67
C PHE A 71 9.50 6.55 12.00
N TRP A 72 10.30 5.83 12.77
CA TRP A 72 11.66 6.14 13.09
C TRP A 72 12.53 4.92 12.79
N ASN A 73 13.56 5.09 11.97
CA ASN A 73 14.44 4.02 11.54
C ASN A 73 15.91 4.43 11.67
N PRO A 74 16.80 3.54 12.12
CA PRO A 74 18.22 3.73 11.89
C PRO A 74 18.49 3.72 10.38
N SER A 75 19.26 4.70 9.92
CA SER A 75 19.67 4.81 8.51
C SER A 75 21.08 4.29 8.30
N ARG A 76 21.96 4.69 9.22
CA ARG A 76 23.37 4.26 9.30
C ARG A 76 23.75 4.19 10.77
N ASP A 77 24.95 3.77 11.09
CA ASP A 77 25.42 3.58 12.47
C ASP A 77 25.20 4.81 13.38
N THR A 78 25.25 6.01 12.82
CA THR A 78 25.11 7.29 13.54
C THR A 78 23.95 8.15 13.06
N GLU A 79 23.12 7.67 12.15
CA GLU A 79 22.02 8.43 11.55
C GLU A 79 20.68 7.72 11.75
N VAL A 80 19.63 8.50 11.96
CA VAL A 80 18.25 8.04 11.98
C VAL A 80 17.42 8.78 10.95
N ILE A 81 16.35 8.13 10.51
CA ILE A 81 15.32 8.74 9.67
C ILE A 81 14.07 8.92 10.51
N LEU A 82 13.62 10.15 10.65
CA LEU A 82 12.28 10.48 11.15
C LEU A 82 11.38 10.69 9.95
N GLY A 83 10.37 9.84 9.78
CA GLY A 83 9.50 9.85 8.63
C GLY A 83 8.02 9.89 9.01
N ILE A 84 7.26 10.67 8.27
CA ILE A 84 5.80 10.70 8.35
C ILE A 84 5.18 10.72 6.97
N GLY A 85 4.06 10.05 6.79
CA GLY A 85 3.21 10.15 5.60
C GLY A 85 1.83 10.64 6.01
N GLN A 86 1.37 11.74 5.41
CA GLN A 86 0.08 12.33 5.66
C GLN A 86 -0.64 12.65 4.34
N PRO A 87 -1.98 12.57 4.29
CA PRO A 87 -2.71 12.97 3.11
C PRO A 87 -2.70 14.49 2.90
N ASN A 88 -3.28 14.94 1.80
CA ASN A 88 -3.62 16.30 1.42
C ASN A 88 -2.46 17.17 0.89
N SER A 89 -1.37 17.38 1.65
CA SER A 89 -0.27 18.24 1.18
C SER A 89 1.05 18.03 1.92
N TYR A 90 2.14 18.49 1.32
CA TYR A 90 3.45 18.54 1.99
C TYR A 90 3.46 19.48 3.20
N ASP A 91 2.79 20.63 3.13
CA ASP A 91 2.73 21.57 4.25
C ASP A 91 2.06 20.94 5.47
N TYR A 92 0.96 20.24 5.25
CA TYR A 92 0.29 19.50 6.31
C TYR A 92 1.16 18.36 6.85
N ALA A 93 1.80 17.61 5.98
CA ALA A 93 2.71 16.53 6.38
C ALA A 93 3.91 17.04 7.20
N TRP A 94 4.53 18.14 6.78
CA TRP A 94 5.64 18.76 7.54
C TRP A 94 5.18 19.38 8.87
N GLN A 95 3.95 19.92 8.92
CA GLN A 95 3.36 20.36 10.19
C GLN A 95 3.21 19.18 11.15
N LYS A 96 2.61 18.07 10.71
CA LYS A 96 2.43 16.86 11.50
C LYS A 96 3.76 16.21 11.88
N HIS A 97 4.76 16.28 11.01
CA HIS A 97 6.11 15.82 11.32
C HIS A 97 6.73 16.58 12.48
N ARG A 98 6.59 17.91 12.51
CA ARG A 98 7.09 18.75 13.62
C ARG A 98 6.36 18.41 14.93
N GLU A 99 5.02 18.37 14.91
CA GLU A 99 4.19 18.03 16.07
C GLU A 99 4.60 16.68 16.65
N TRP A 100 4.66 15.65 15.82
CA TRP A 100 5.07 14.30 16.21
C TRP A 100 6.51 14.24 16.74
N ARG A 101 7.44 14.88 16.07
CA ARG A 101 8.83 14.93 16.51
C ARG A 101 8.96 15.59 17.86
N GLU A 102 8.31 16.73 18.07
CA GLU A 102 8.36 17.47 19.34
C GLU A 102 7.73 16.66 20.48
N GLU A 103 6.63 15.97 20.23
CA GLU A 103 5.95 15.14 21.22
C GLU A 103 6.80 13.95 21.69
N TYR A 104 7.50 13.28 20.79
CA TYR A 104 8.18 12.01 21.10
C TYR A 104 9.70 12.12 21.23
N PHE A 105 10.33 13.09 20.60
CA PHE A 105 11.79 13.15 20.48
C PHE A 105 12.39 14.50 20.86
N GLY A 106 11.61 15.56 20.92
CA GLY A 106 12.15 16.92 21.01
C GLY A 106 12.87 17.34 19.73
N ASP A 107 14.08 17.86 19.86
CA ASP A 107 14.95 18.24 18.72
C ASP A 107 16.33 17.59 18.81
N PRO A 108 16.42 16.24 18.70
CA PRO A 108 17.64 15.50 18.95
C PRO A 108 18.62 15.60 17.78
N GLY A 109 19.89 15.80 18.10
CA GLY A 109 20.98 15.78 17.13
C GLY A 109 20.87 16.91 16.07
N ARG A 110 21.50 16.68 14.94
CA ARG A 110 21.60 17.65 13.85
C ARG A 110 20.89 17.13 12.60
N VAL A 111 20.08 17.96 11.97
CA VAL A 111 19.48 17.64 10.67
C VAL A 111 20.57 17.59 9.60
N VAL A 112 20.69 16.44 8.94
CA VAL A 112 21.63 16.18 7.84
C VAL A 112 20.97 16.49 6.50
N GLN A 113 19.74 15.97 6.33
CA GLN A 113 19.00 16.07 5.08
C GLN A 113 17.49 16.03 5.33
N ARG A 114 16.76 16.71 4.46
CA ARG A 114 15.31 16.55 4.32
C ARG A 114 14.97 16.11 2.92
N THR A 115 14.11 15.12 2.80
CA THR A 115 13.55 14.67 1.52
C THR A 115 12.05 14.56 1.62
N GLN A 116 11.40 14.59 0.48
CA GLN A 116 9.96 14.42 0.40
C GLN A 116 9.57 13.69 -0.86
N GLY A 117 8.47 12.95 -0.81
CA GLY A 117 7.95 12.18 -1.91
C GLY A 117 6.45 11.94 -1.74
N ARG A 118 5.84 11.32 -2.74
CA ARG A 118 4.44 10.90 -2.69
C ARG A 118 4.34 9.41 -2.93
N THR A 119 3.43 8.75 -2.23
CA THR A 119 3.11 7.35 -2.45
C THR A 119 1.59 7.19 -2.57
N PRO A 120 1.09 6.33 -3.48
CA PRO A 120 -0.34 6.13 -3.63
C PRO A 120 -0.94 5.47 -2.38
N TYR A 121 -2.13 5.95 -2.02
CA TYR A 121 -2.97 5.40 -0.97
C TYR A 121 -4.34 5.10 -1.55
N ARG A 122 -4.34 4.30 -2.59
CA ARG A 122 -5.50 3.91 -3.38
C ARG A 122 -5.32 2.48 -3.89
N ARG A 123 -6.43 1.75 -4.10
CA ARG A 123 -6.39 0.44 -4.78
C ARG A 123 -5.85 0.58 -6.20
N SER A 124 -5.22 -0.48 -6.71
CA SER A 124 -4.85 -0.54 -8.13
C SER A 124 -6.07 -0.37 -9.05
N PRO A 125 -5.90 0.21 -10.25
CA PRO A 125 -6.90 0.13 -11.31
C PRO A 125 -7.34 -1.30 -11.54
N TYR A 126 -8.61 -1.54 -11.88
CA TYR A 126 -9.11 -2.91 -12.08
C TYR A 126 -8.47 -3.65 -13.26
N SER A 127 -7.96 -2.91 -14.25
CA SER A 127 -7.11 -3.47 -15.31
C SER A 127 -5.78 -2.72 -15.40
N LEU A 128 -4.70 -3.47 -15.56
CA LEU A 128 -3.32 -2.98 -15.71
C LEU A 128 -2.86 -3.03 -17.18
N VAL A 129 -3.72 -3.50 -18.08
CA VAL A 129 -3.38 -3.69 -19.49
C VAL A 129 -4.50 -3.25 -20.42
N SER A 130 -4.10 -2.84 -21.63
CA SER A 130 -4.94 -2.65 -22.80
C SER A 130 -4.18 -3.02 -24.05
N ASN A 131 -4.76 -2.80 -25.24
CA ASN A 131 -4.08 -3.04 -26.52
C ASN A 131 -2.77 -2.23 -26.59
N GLY A 132 -1.63 -2.91 -26.62
CA GLY A 132 -0.31 -2.30 -26.66
C GLY A 132 0.05 -1.42 -25.45
N PHE A 133 -0.65 -1.55 -24.32
CA PHE A 133 -0.41 -0.74 -23.12
C PHE A 133 -0.35 -1.57 -21.84
N MET A 134 0.58 -1.20 -20.95
CA MET A 134 0.70 -1.75 -19.61
C MET A 134 0.98 -0.63 -18.61
N VAL A 135 0.49 -0.76 -17.38
CA VAL A 135 0.79 0.15 -16.27
C VAL A 135 1.34 -0.64 -15.08
N MET A 136 2.36 -0.07 -14.39
CA MET A 136 3.01 -0.73 -13.25
C MET A 136 3.59 0.26 -12.24
N GLY A 137 3.97 -0.25 -11.08
CA GLY A 137 4.53 0.54 -9.98
C GLY A 137 3.51 1.52 -9.40
N ASP A 138 3.97 2.68 -8.97
CA ASP A 138 3.09 3.70 -8.38
C ASP A 138 2.07 4.27 -9.38
N ALA A 139 2.34 4.21 -10.68
CA ALA A 139 1.35 4.58 -11.70
C ALA A 139 0.14 3.63 -11.71
N ALA A 140 0.33 2.39 -11.25
CA ALA A 140 -0.69 1.36 -11.05
C ALA A 140 -1.10 1.20 -9.58
N PHE A 141 -0.65 2.07 -8.69
CA PHE A 141 -0.92 2.02 -7.25
C PHE A 141 -0.51 0.67 -6.61
N GLN A 142 0.63 0.11 -7.05
CA GLN A 142 1.16 -1.18 -6.60
C GLN A 142 2.07 -1.06 -5.39
N THR A 143 1.86 -0.07 -4.56
CA THR A 143 2.56 0.13 -3.29
C THR A 143 1.89 -0.68 -2.19
N LYS A 144 2.70 -1.34 -1.34
CA LYS A 144 2.19 -2.10 -0.19
C LYS A 144 1.43 -1.17 0.77
N PRO A 145 0.12 -1.38 0.99
CA PRO A 145 -0.70 -0.40 1.71
C PRO A 145 -0.26 -0.18 3.16
N PHE A 146 0.14 -1.24 3.85
CA PHE A 146 0.48 -1.20 5.28
C PHE A 146 1.71 -0.33 5.57
N SER A 147 2.80 -0.48 4.79
CA SER A 147 4.08 0.19 5.06
C SER A 147 4.43 1.31 4.07
N GLY A 148 3.74 1.40 2.92
CA GLY A 148 4.06 2.36 1.87
C GLY A 148 5.30 1.99 1.05
N GLU A 149 5.80 0.75 1.19
CA GLU A 149 6.94 0.25 0.42
C GLU A 149 6.50 -0.08 -1.01
N GLY A 150 6.99 0.70 -1.97
CA GLY A 150 6.68 0.53 -3.39
C GLY A 150 7.73 -0.26 -4.17
N VAL A 151 9.02 -0.19 -3.77
CA VAL A 151 10.13 -0.73 -4.57
C VAL A 151 10.04 -2.24 -4.73
N THR A 152 9.98 -2.99 -3.64
CA THR A 152 9.92 -4.47 -3.66
C THR A 152 8.63 -4.98 -4.29
N SER A 153 7.50 -4.36 -3.98
CA SER A 153 6.20 -4.71 -4.56
C SER A 153 6.15 -4.43 -6.07
N SER A 154 6.75 -3.32 -6.51
CA SER A 154 6.86 -2.99 -7.93
C SER A 154 7.76 -3.99 -8.67
N PHE A 155 8.86 -4.47 -8.08
CA PHE A 155 9.71 -5.47 -8.73
C PHE A 155 8.96 -6.76 -9.04
N THR A 156 8.13 -7.26 -8.12
CA THR A 156 7.28 -8.44 -8.38
C THR A 156 6.34 -8.20 -9.55
N ALA A 157 5.64 -7.06 -9.56
CA ALA A 157 4.75 -6.70 -10.65
C ALA A 157 5.50 -6.52 -11.99
N CYS A 158 6.67 -5.87 -11.97
CA CYS A 158 7.51 -5.66 -13.15
C CYS A 158 8.04 -6.97 -13.72
N GLN A 159 8.39 -7.95 -12.88
CA GLN A 159 8.83 -9.26 -13.34
C GLN A 159 7.69 -9.94 -14.13
N ILE A 160 6.49 -9.99 -13.56
CA ILE A 160 5.32 -10.58 -14.24
C ILE A 160 5.06 -9.85 -15.57
N ALA A 161 5.06 -8.51 -15.53
CA ALA A 161 4.81 -7.68 -16.71
C ALA A 161 5.85 -7.92 -17.82
N ALA A 162 7.13 -8.02 -17.47
CA ALA A 162 8.22 -8.27 -18.42
C ALA A 162 8.10 -9.64 -19.10
N GLU A 163 7.77 -10.69 -18.34
CA GLU A 163 7.53 -12.03 -18.87
C GLU A 163 6.37 -12.04 -19.86
N VAL A 164 5.24 -11.41 -19.50
CA VAL A 164 4.04 -11.31 -20.34
C VAL A 164 4.30 -10.47 -21.59
N ALA A 165 4.93 -9.31 -21.45
CA ALA A 165 5.29 -8.47 -22.57
C ALA A 165 6.22 -9.17 -23.56
N ASN A 166 7.23 -9.89 -23.06
CA ASN A 166 8.16 -10.64 -23.90
C ASN A 166 7.44 -11.74 -24.69
N ALA A 167 6.57 -12.52 -24.02
CA ALA A 167 5.78 -13.55 -24.71
C ALA A 167 4.86 -12.97 -25.80
N ALA A 168 4.18 -11.86 -25.50
CA ALA A 168 3.31 -11.16 -26.44
C ALA A 168 4.08 -10.62 -27.65
N LEU A 169 5.28 -10.06 -27.43
CA LEU A 169 6.15 -9.55 -28.48
C LEU A 169 6.68 -10.68 -29.36
N GLN A 170 7.06 -11.82 -28.81
CA GLN A 170 7.51 -13.00 -29.57
C GLN A 170 6.37 -13.58 -30.40
N ALA A 171 5.14 -13.64 -29.86
CA ALA A 171 3.97 -14.11 -30.58
C ALA A 171 3.46 -13.13 -31.64
N GLY A 172 4.02 -11.92 -31.70
CA GLY A 172 3.57 -10.89 -32.63
C GLY A 172 2.21 -10.26 -32.28
N ASN A 173 1.64 -10.58 -31.13
CA ASN A 173 0.34 -10.12 -30.67
C ASN A 173 0.45 -9.36 -29.35
N VAL A 174 0.09 -8.09 -29.33
CA VAL A 174 0.10 -7.21 -28.15
C VAL A 174 -1.31 -6.71 -27.80
N SER A 175 -2.33 -7.48 -28.17
CA SER A 175 -3.71 -7.18 -27.79
C SER A 175 -3.91 -7.26 -26.28
N ARG A 176 -5.02 -6.73 -25.78
CA ARG A 176 -5.43 -6.82 -24.38
C ARG A 176 -5.47 -8.29 -23.91
N GLU A 177 -5.99 -9.19 -24.77
CA GLU A 177 -6.06 -10.62 -24.48
C GLU A 177 -4.67 -11.22 -24.30
N ALA A 178 -3.73 -10.88 -25.18
CA ALA A 178 -2.35 -11.39 -25.11
C ALA A 178 -1.60 -10.88 -23.86
N LEU A 179 -1.93 -9.69 -23.38
CA LEU A 179 -1.35 -9.08 -22.19
C LEU A 179 -2.13 -9.43 -20.91
N TRP A 180 -3.31 -10.06 -21.02
CA TRP A 180 -4.24 -10.26 -19.91
C TRP A 180 -3.66 -11.07 -18.75
N SER A 181 -2.75 -11.99 -19.00
CA SER A 181 -2.11 -12.81 -17.97
C SER A 181 -1.32 -11.99 -16.94
N TYR A 182 -0.94 -10.75 -17.24
CA TYR A 182 -0.38 -9.84 -16.25
C TYR A 182 -1.42 -9.47 -15.18
N ASN A 183 -2.65 -9.12 -15.58
CA ASN A 183 -3.75 -8.88 -14.65
C ASN A 183 -4.02 -10.11 -13.77
N VAL A 184 -4.18 -11.27 -14.40
CA VAL A 184 -4.50 -12.54 -13.70
C VAL A 184 -3.46 -12.87 -12.65
N ARG A 185 -2.18 -12.87 -13.04
CA ARG A 185 -1.07 -13.23 -12.14
C ARG A 185 -0.89 -12.22 -11.01
N TYR A 186 -1.02 -10.92 -11.30
CA TYR A 186 -0.92 -9.89 -10.28
C TYR A 186 -2.11 -9.90 -9.33
N PHE A 187 -3.34 -9.86 -9.85
CA PHE A 187 -4.53 -9.71 -9.02
C PHE A 187 -4.86 -10.93 -8.18
N ARG A 188 -4.57 -12.14 -8.66
CA ARG A 188 -4.83 -13.36 -7.89
C ARG A 188 -3.86 -13.59 -6.74
N ASP A 189 -2.73 -12.92 -6.70
CA ASP A 189 -1.75 -13.02 -5.62
C ASP A 189 -1.53 -11.67 -4.93
N GLN A 190 -0.57 -10.88 -5.37
CA GLN A 190 -0.19 -9.62 -4.72
C GLN A 190 -1.36 -8.63 -4.66
N GLY A 191 -2.11 -8.48 -5.74
CA GLY A 191 -3.26 -7.58 -5.81
C GLY A 191 -4.36 -7.96 -4.83
N ALA A 192 -4.66 -9.25 -4.65
CA ALA A 192 -5.64 -9.74 -3.67
C ALA A 192 -5.23 -9.39 -2.23
N LYS A 193 -3.95 -9.62 -1.91
CA LYS A 193 -3.39 -9.30 -0.59
C LYS A 193 -3.42 -7.79 -0.33
N PHE A 194 -3.03 -6.98 -1.31
CA PHE A 194 -3.03 -5.52 -1.19
C PHE A 194 -4.45 -4.94 -1.06
N ALA A 195 -5.40 -5.45 -1.84
CA ALA A 195 -6.80 -5.06 -1.74
C ALA A 195 -7.36 -5.34 -0.32
N SER A 196 -7.06 -6.52 0.23
CA SER A 196 -7.44 -6.88 1.61
C SER A 196 -6.79 -5.95 2.66
N MET A 197 -5.50 -5.68 2.53
CA MET A 197 -4.81 -4.76 3.45
C MET A 197 -5.39 -3.35 3.38
N PHE A 198 -5.63 -2.85 2.16
CA PHE A 198 -6.10 -1.48 1.95
C PHE A 198 -7.42 -1.21 2.67
N VAL A 199 -8.35 -2.15 2.63
CA VAL A 199 -9.65 -2.05 3.31
C VAL A 199 -9.52 -1.96 4.83
N GLN A 200 -8.46 -2.53 5.41
CA GLN A 200 -8.25 -2.57 6.86
C GLN A 200 -7.63 -1.28 7.43
N LEU A 201 -6.97 -0.48 6.59
CA LEU A 201 -6.19 0.67 7.06
C LEU A 201 -7.01 1.77 7.74
N PRO A 202 -8.20 2.18 7.25
CA PRO A 202 -9.00 3.20 7.94
C PRO A 202 -9.36 2.80 9.37
N ALA A 203 -9.80 1.56 9.58
CA ALA A 203 -10.17 1.08 10.91
C ALA A 203 -8.96 0.99 11.86
N ALA A 204 -7.77 0.67 11.34
CA ALA A 204 -6.54 0.68 12.13
C ALA A 204 -6.11 2.10 12.52
N ALA A 205 -6.33 3.09 11.63
CA ALA A 205 -6.01 4.49 11.89
C ALA A 205 -6.94 5.15 12.95
N GLU A 206 -8.13 4.60 13.17
CA GLU A 206 -9.09 5.07 14.18
C GLU A 206 -8.83 4.54 15.59
N LEU A 207 -7.91 3.59 15.77
CA LEU A 207 -7.56 3.06 17.08
C LEU A 207 -6.88 4.12 17.94
N SER A 208 -7.27 4.19 19.21
CA SER A 208 -6.58 5.01 20.21
C SER A 208 -5.18 4.47 20.48
N ARG A 209 -4.28 5.33 21.00
CA ARG A 209 -2.92 4.91 21.40
C ARG A 209 -2.94 3.72 22.37
N SER A 210 -3.82 3.74 23.35
CA SER A 210 -3.95 2.65 24.33
C SER A 210 -4.40 1.33 23.70
N GLU A 211 -5.27 1.39 22.68
CA GLU A 211 -5.69 0.21 21.92
C GLU A 211 -4.55 -0.32 21.05
N VAL A 212 -3.80 0.55 20.39
CA VAL A 212 -2.60 0.18 19.61
C VAL A 212 -1.57 -0.47 20.53
N ASP A 213 -1.25 0.16 21.66
CA ASP A 213 -0.32 -0.40 22.67
C ASP A 213 -0.80 -1.78 23.19
N PHE A 214 -2.11 -1.93 23.43
CA PHE A 214 -2.69 -3.21 23.85
C PHE A 214 -2.48 -4.30 22.77
N LEU A 215 -2.71 -3.97 21.49
CA LEU A 215 -2.54 -4.90 20.38
C LEU A 215 -1.08 -5.37 20.24
N PHE A 216 -0.12 -4.44 20.33
CA PHE A 216 1.31 -4.78 20.26
C PHE A 216 1.80 -5.56 21.47
N HIS A 217 1.45 -5.16 22.70
CA HIS A 217 1.85 -5.86 23.91
C HIS A 217 1.32 -7.30 24.02
N ASN A 218 0.24 -7.59 23.31
CA ASN A 218 -0.39 -8.92 23.32
C ASN A 218 -0.11 -9.73 22.05
N ASP A 219 0.81 -9.28 21.18
CA ASP A 219 1.13 -9.92 19.89
C ASP A 219 -0.11 -10.15 19.01
N LEU A 220 -1.06 -9.19 19.01
CA LEU A 220 -2.30 -9.28 18.26
C LEU A 220 -2.19 -8.68 16.86
N VAL A 221 -1.22 -7.81 16.59
CA VAL A 221 -1.05 -7.14 15.29
C VAL A 221 0.19 -7.60 14.57
N SER A 222 1.25 -7.90 15.27
CA SER A 222 2.45 -8.44 14.64
C SER A 222 3.42 -8.99 15.68
N SER A 223 3.52 -10.30 15.78
CA SER A 223 4.72 -10.92 16.27
C SER A 223 5.89 -10.61 15.32
N ARG A 224 7.13 -10.81 15.77
CA ARG A 224 8.30 -10.68 14.85
C ARG A 224 8.15 -11.57 13.61
N GLU A 225 7.55 -12.75 13.77
CA GLU A 225 7.30 -13.67 12.65
C GLU A 225 6.18 -13.16 11.74
N ASP A 226 5.08 -12.61 12.26
CA ASP A 226 4.05 -12.01 11.43
C ASP A 226 4.58 -10.84 10.61
N PHE A 227 5.43 -10.02 11.20
CA PHE A 227 6.10 -8.93 10.48
C PHE A 227 7.00 -9.45 9.37
N ARG A 228 7.74 -10.54 9.62
CA ARG A 228 8.56 -11.20 8.61
C ARG A 228 7.72 -11.80 7.49
N GLN A 229 6.64 -12.50 7.81
CA GLN A 229 5.70 -13.07 6.83
C GLN A 229 5.02 -11.98 6.00
N MET A 230 4.60 -10.89 6.64
CA MET A 230 4.04 -9.73 5.95
C MET A 230 5.02 -9.09 4.96
N ASN A 231 6.31 -9.08 5.28
CA ASN A 231 7.33 -8.55 4.38
C ASN A 231 7.70 -9.51 3.25
N LEU A 232 7.71 -10.82 3.51
CA LEU A 232 8.10 -11.82 2.51
C LEU A 232 6.94 -12.25 1.61
N HIS A 233 5.75 -12.39 2.18
CA HIS A 233 4.61 -13.02 1.51
C HIS A 233 3.38 -12.10 1.40
N TYR A 234 3.46 -10.86 1.91
CA TYR A 234 2.35 -9.89 1.98
C TYR A 234 1.10 -10.45 2.68
N ALA A 235 1.28 -11.42 3.54
CA ALA A 235 0.21 -12.05 4.31
C ALA A 235 0.77 -12.63 5.62
N THR A 236 -0.09 -12.77 6.62
CA THR A 236 0.20 -13.54 7.83
C THR A 236 -0.52 -14.87 7.75
N GLU A 237 0.13 -15.95 8.16
CA GLU A 237 -0.53 -17.24 8.30
C GLU A 237 -1.40 -17.23 9.55
N MET A 238 -2.68 -17.54 9.35
CA MET A 238 -3.68 -17.65 10.42
C MET A 238 -4.18 -19.09 10.47
N ASP A 239 -3.85 -19.77 11.55
CA ASP A 239 -4.45 -21.07 11.87
C ASP A 239 -5.56 -20.93 12.92
N LEU A 240 -6.32 -21.99 13.12
CA LEU A 240 -7.42 -21.99 14.07
C LEU A 240 -6.97 -21.73 15.52
N PRO A 241 -5.89 -22.34 16.06
CA PRO A 241 -5.38 -22.05 17.39
C PRO A 241 -4.97 -20.57 17.57
N LYS A 242 -4.29 -19.99 16.59
CA LYS A 242 -3.89 -18.58 16.61
C LYS A 242 -5.11 -17.66 16.61
N THR A 243 -6.10 -17.95 15.75
CA THR A 243 -7.35 -17.20 15.68
C THR A 243 -8.12 -17.23 17.01
N LEU A 244 -8.26 -18.40 17.64
CA LEU A 244 -8.92 -18.52 18.95
C LEU A 244 -8.17 -17.79 20.07
N THR A 245 -6.83 -17.86 20.06
CA THR A 245 -6.01 -17.16 21.04
C THR A 245 -6.15 -15.64 20.89
N MET A 246 -6.15 -15.13 19.66
CA MET A 246 -6.36 -13.70 19.39
C MET A 246 -7.76 -13.25 19.83
N ALA A 247 -8.79 -14.02 19.53
CA ALA A 247 -10.16 -13.71 19.95
C ALA A 247 -10.29 -13.65 21.49
N ALA A 248 -9.70 -14.62 22.20
CA ALA A 248 -9.70 -14.63 23.66
C ALA A 248 -8.96 -13.41 24.26
N LYS A 249 -7.81 -13.06 23.72
CA LYS A 249 -7.05 -11.87 24.17
C LYS A 249 -7.82 -10.57 23.91
N LEU A 250 -8.47 -10.42 22.74
CA LEU A 250 -9.29 -9.25 22.42
C LEU A 250 -10.50 -9.15 23.35
N LEU A 251 -11.20 -10.26 23.61
CA LEU A 251 -12.30 -10.29 24.56
C LEU A 251 -11.84 -9.89 25.98
N TRP A 252 -10.70 -10.42 26.41
CA TRP A 252 -10.12 -10.03 27.70
C TRP A 252 -9.77 -8.53 27.74
N GLY A 253 -9.25 -7.98 26.65
CA GLY A 253 -8.98 -6.55 26.51
C GLY A 253 -10.25 -5.69 26.64
N VAL A 254 -11.36 -6.14 26.06
CA VAL A 254 -12.66 -5.45 26.15
C VAL A 254 -13.20 -5.53 27.59
N LEU A 255 -13.19 -6.70 28.21
CA LEU A 255 -13.66 -6.89 29.59
C LEU A 255 -12.81 -6.11 30.60
N GLY A 256 -11.51 -5.95 30.33
CA GLY A 256 -10.58 -5.17 31.14
C GLY A 256 -10.57 -3.66 30.85
N GLY A 257 -11.42 -3.17 29.95
CA GLY A 257 -11.49 -1.75 29.58
C GLY A 257 -10.26 -1.20 28.85
N ARG A 258 -9.39 -2.08 28.34
CA ARG A 258 -8.16 -1.74 27.59
C ARG A 258 -8.40 -1.64 26.08
N PHE A 259 -9.51 -2.19 25.63
CA PHE A 259 -9.93 -2.19 24.23
C PHE A 259 -11.44 -1.90 24.15
N SER A 260 -11.89 -1.01 23.25
CA SER A 260 -13.31 -0.68 23.19
C SER A 260 -14.10 -1.74 22.41
N ALA A 261 -15.33 -2.02 22.85
CA ALA A 261 -16.23 -2.90 22.12
C ALA A 261 -16.56 -2.35 20.71
N GLY A 262 -16.61 -1.01 20.57
CA GLY A 262 -16.80 -0.35 19.29
C GLY A 262 -15.65 -0.60 18.32
N SER A 263 -14.41 -0.46 18.78
CA SER A 263 -13.22 -0.74 17.99
C SER A 263 -13.14 -2.22 17.59
N LEU A 264 -13.47 -3.13 18.54
CA LEU A 264 -13.53 -4.57 18.23
C LEU A 264 -14.54 -4.86 17.12
N ARG A 265 -15.75 -4.32 17.23
CA ARG A 265 -16.79 -4.51 16.21
C ARG A 265 -16.33 -4.00 14.83
N ARG A 266 -15.77 -2.76 14.77
CA ARG A 266 -15.23 -2.20 13.53
C ARG A 266 -14.14 -3.09 12.92
N LEU A 267 -13.20 -3.57 13.73
CA LEU A 267 -12.13 -4.46 13.24
C LEU A 267 -12.69 -5.77 12.68
N LEU A 268 -13.69 -6.37 13.34
CA LEU A 268 -14.33 -7.60 12.85
C LEU A 268 -15.10 -7.37 11.54
N ASP A 269 -15.87 -6.29 11.46
CA ASP A 269 -16.64 -5.93 10.25
C ASP A 269 -15.69 -5.68 9.06
N VAL A 270 -14.62 -4.92 9.30
CA VAL A 270 -13.61 -4.60 8.28
C VAL A 270 -12.82 -5.85 7.88
N SER A 271 -12.46 -6.72 8.85
CA SER A 271 -11.77 -7.99 8.56
C SER A 271 -12.62 -8.92 7.69
N SER A 272 -13.95 -9.02 7.99
CA SER A 272 -14.87 -9.78 7.16
C SER A 272 -14.97 -9.24 5.73
N ARG A 273 -15.00 -7.91 5.57
CA ARG A 273 -15.01 -7.25 4.26
C ARG A 273 -13.69 -7.47 3.51
N ALA A 274 -12.57 -7.35 4.20
CA ALA A 274 -11.24 -7.57 3.65
C ALA A 274 -11.07 -9.00 3.10
N ASP A 275 -11.59 -10.00 3.82
CA ASP A 275 -11.61 -11.41 3.38
C ASP A 275 -12.47 -11.61 2.12
N LYS A 276 -13.66 -11.01 2.07
CA LYS A 276 -14.52 -11.05 0.88
C LYS A 276 -13.85 -10.43 -0.35
N ILE A 277 -13.22 -9.27 -0.19
CA ILE A 277 -12.48 -8.60 -1.27
C ILE A 277 -11.32 -9.47 -1.72
N ARG A 278 -10.52 -10.00 -0.79
CA ARG A 278 -9.41 -10.89 -1.11
C ARG A 278 -9.86 -12.09 -1.94
N LYS A 279 -10.86 -12.83 -1.48
CA LYS A 279 -11.42 -13.98 -2.19
C LYS A 279 -11.94 -13.63 -3.58
N HIS A 280 -12.54 -12.44 -3.73
CA HIS A 280 -13.00 -11.97 -5.03
C HIS A 280 -11.84 -11.70 -5.99
N TYR A 281 -10.76 -11.06 -5.50
CA TYR A 281 -9.56 -10.82 -6.30
C TYR A 281 -8.81 -12.12 -6.64
N GLU A 282 -8.75 -13.09 -5.75
CA GLU A 282 -8.19 -14.43 -6.02
C GLU A 282 -8.93 -15.17 -7.15
N GLN A 283 -10.17 -14.77 -7.45
CA GLN A 283 -10.98 -15.25 -8.56
C GLN A 283 -10.98 -14.30 -9.77
N PHE A 284 -9.97 -13.46 -9.92
CA PHE A 284 -9.86 -12.55 -11.06
C PHE A 284 -9.99 -13.33 -12.38
N PRO A 285 -10.78 -12.86 -13.38
CA PRO A 285 -11.13 -13.63 -14.57
C PRO A 285 -9.94 -13.94 -15.47
N ASP A 286 -9.87 -15.16 -15.98
CA ASP A 286 -8.83 -15.61 -16.92
C ASP A 286 -8.89 -14.90 -18.27
N HIS A 287 -10.07 -14.35 -18.64
CA HIS A 287 -10.30 -13.70 -19.93
C HIS A 287 -10.99 -12.34 -19.78
N PRO A 288 -10.65 -11.36 -20.61
CA PRO A 288 -11.28 -10.03 -20.60
C PRO A 288 -12.81 -10.06 -20.72
N ALA A 289 -13.38 -11.04 -21.42
CA ALA A 289 -14.83 -11.16 -21.61
C ALA A 289 -15.65 -11.27 -20.31
N ALA A 290 -15.04 -11.74 -19.22
CA ALA A 290 -15.70 -11.84 -17.92
C ALA A 290 -15.38 -10.64 -16.98
N PHE A 291 -14.62 -9.68 -17.46
CA PHE A 291 -14.09 -8.59 -16.64
C PHE A 291 -15.17 -7.66 -16.10
N ASP A 292 -16.11 -7.21 -16.94
CA ASP A 292 -17.16 -6.29 -16.51
C ASP A 292 -18.04 -6.89 -15.42
N LYS A 293 -18.36 -8.17 -15.54
CA LYS A 293 -19.08 -8.90 -14.49
C LYS A 293 -18.31 -8.88 -13.18
N TRP A 294 -17.01 -9.20 -13.22
CA TRP A 294 -16.13 -9.21 -12.06
C TRP A 294 -16.04 -7.82 -11.41
N VAL A 295 -15.90 -6.75 -12.20
CA VAL A 295 -15.86 -5.36 -11.73
C VAL A 295 -17.17 -4.98 -11.05
N ASN A 296 -18.32 -5.34 -11.64
CA ASN A 296 -19.63 -5.03 -11.07
C ASN A 296 -19.89 -5.74 -9.72
N GLU A 297 -19.30 -6.91 -9.53
CA GLU A 297 -19.39 -7.66 -8.26
C GLU A 297 -18.46 -7.11 -7.18
N VAL A 298 -17.28 -6.56 -7.55
CA VAL A 298 -16.32 -6.04 -6.56
C VAL A 298 -16.62 -4.60 -6.11
N ARG A 299 -17.18 -3.76 -6.98
CA ARG A 299 -17.50 -2.35 -6.66
C ARG A 299 -18.29 -2.16 -5.37
N PRO A 300 -19.38 -2.92 -5.11
CA PRO A 300 -20.13 -2.80 -3.86
C PRO A 300 -19.31 -3.12 -2.62
N LEU A 301 -18.32 -4.02 -2.73
CA LEU A 301 -17.44 -4.37 -1.60
C LEU A 301 -16.51 -3.21 -1.22
N TRP A 302 -16.16 -2.35 -2.18
CA TRP A 302 -15.38 -1.13 -1.92
C TRP A 302 -16.25 0.01 -1.37
N ALA A 303 -17.51 0.11 -1.80
CA ALA A 303 -18.41 1.20 -1.41
C ALA A 303 -19.02 1.02 0.00
N ALA A 304 -18.92 -0.14 0.61
CA ALA A 304 -19.54 -0.47 1.90
C ALA A 304 -18.74 0.02 3.13
N GLY A 305 -17.90 1.05 2.98
CA GLY A 305 -17.05 1.58 4.06
C GLY A 305 -17.15 3.05 4.27
#